data_dd4553a0364fb678e5565a84a7bc0d8d
#
_entry.id   dd4553a0364fb678e5565a84a7bc0d8d
#
_cell.length_a   1.000
_cell.length_b   1.000
_cell.length_c   1.000
_cell.angle_alpha   90.00
_cell.angle_beta   90.00
_cell.angle_gamma   90.00
#
_symmetry.space_group_name_H-M   'P 1'
#
loop_
_entity.id
_entity.type
_entity.pdbx_description
1 polymer ?
#
loop_
_entity_poly.entity_id
_entity_poly.type
_entity_poly.pdbx_seq_one_letter_code
_entity_poly.pdbx_strand_id
1 'polypeptide(L)'
;GLPISLLLSPAEKVQRKDHSLVVVDKKATWAKEFQAVFSLIFTRRVLLLLPAFFISYFYNGFQSTWLTTYFTVRSRAFSSFLTNFAGIASSFIMALLLDRQSIFIKTRARIAFCSIATLTIGTWIWATILQKQYYDAPEAPLFDWFTSDFNKAYALVFFWTFSGLAFQQFLYWLVGQYSTDISSLSYHCGILRGFEALGQTVAWAMQTEGGANHFVSIGLNFGITVLALVPTWIVLSELEQSHEVQVTAEDVDPKTVESTA
;
A
#
# COMPACT_ATOMS: atom_id res chain seq x y z
N GLY A 1 -25.44 0.41 3.66
CA GLY A 1 -24.59 1.33 4.45
C GLY A 1 -25.36 2.46 5.12
N LEU A 2 -26.16 3.26 4.36
CA LEU A 2 -26.76 4.51 4.86
C LEU A 2 -27.68 4.34 6.08
N PRO A 3 -28.57 3.33 6.19
CA PRO A 3 -29.36 3.13 7.40
C PRO A 3 -28.52 2.79 8.64
N ILE A 4 -27.42 2.05 8.44
CA ILE A 4 -26.53 1.65 9.56
C ILE A 4 -25.73 2.85 10.05
N SER A 5 -25.31 3.75 9.16
CA SER A 5 -24.58 4.95 9.56
C SER A 5 -25.41 5.92 10.43
N LEU A 6 -26.74 5.92 10.28
CA LEU A 6 -27.65 6.71 11.11
C LEU A 6 -27.77 6.18 12.55
N LEU A 7 -27.42 4.90 12.77
CA LEU A 7 -27.40 4.27 14.10
C LEU A 7 -26.09 4.51 14.87
N LEU A 8 -25.07 5.07 14.21
CA LEU A 8 -23.80 5.39 14.86
C LEU A 8 -23.98 6.58 15.80
N SER A 9 -23.63 6.37 17.06
CA SER A 9 -23.61 7.46 18.05
C SER A 9 -22.52 8.48 17.70
N PRO A 10 -22.75 9.79 17.87
CA PRO A 10 -21.69 10.78 17.78
C PRO A 10 -20.52 10.44 18.70
N ALA A 11 -19.28 10.65 18.22
CA ALA A 11 -18.06 10.30 18.97
C ALA A 11 -18.03 10.88 20.39
N GLU A 12 -18.64 12.05 20.59
CA GLU A 12 -18.77 12.72 21.88
C GLU A 12 -19.62 11.95 22.91
N LYS A 13 -20.50 11.04 22.45
CA LYS A 13 -21.36 10.22 23.30
C LYS A 13 -20.84 8.81 23.49
N VAL A 14 -19.71 8.46 22.85
CA VAL A 14 -19.10 7.12 22.98
C VAL A 14 -18.30 7.06 24.26
N GLN A 15 -18.66 6.14 25.15
CA GLN A 15 -17.90 5.81 26.35
C GLN A 15 -17.00 4.62 26.09
N ARG A 16 -15.75 4.69 26.56
CA ARG A 16 -14.84 3.54 26.60
C ARG A 16 -15.29 2.57 27.71
N LYS A 17 -14.74 1.38 27.71
CA LYS A 17 -15.02 0.35 28.75
C LYS A 17 -14.69 0.83 30.17
N ASP A 18 -13.78 1.78 30.32
CA ASP A 18 -13.38 2.44 31.57
C ASP A 18 -14.27 3.64 31.95
N HIS A 19 -15.43 3.78 31.30
CA HIS A 19 -16.36 4.91 31.43
C HIS A 19 -15.81 6.28 31.09
N SER A 20 -14.60 6.40 30.56
CA SER A 20 -14.06 7.66 30.05
C SER A 20 -14.76 8.04 28.73
N LEU A 21 -15.08 9.32 28.56
CA LEU A 21 -15.56 9.85 27.29
C LEU A 21 -14.40 9.93 26.30
N VAL A 22 -14.69 9.68 25.04
CA VAL A 22 -13.71 9.91 23.98
C VAL A 22 -13.48 11.42 23.88
N VAL A 23 -12.25 11.85 24.17
CA VAL A 23 -11.86 13.25 23.99
C VAL A 23 -11.80 13.52 22.48
N VAL A 24 -12.79 14.26 21.98
CA VAL A 24 -12.77 14.78 20.61
C VAL A 24 -12.12 16.16 20.67
N ASP A 25 -10.98 16.31 20.04
CA ASP A 25 -10.29 17.59 19.94
C ASP A 25 -11.23 18.61 19.28
N LYS A 26 -11.45 19.72 19.98
CA LYS A 26 -12.39 20.76 19.56
C LYS A 26 -11.89 21.41 18.28
N LYS A 27 -12.63 21.16 17.19
CA LYS A 27 -12.70 21.92 15.94
C LYS A 27 -11.43 22.73 15.60
N ALA A 28 -10.43 22.05 15.06
CA ALA A 28 -9.42 22.76 14.31
C ALA A 28 -10.10 23.47 13.12
N THR A 29 -9.72 24.72 12.87
CA THR A 29 -10.22 25.47 11.72
C THR A 29 -9.70 24.81 10.45
N TRP A 30 -10.53 24.66 9.42
CA TRP A 30 -10.15 24.07 8.12
C TRP A 30 -8.80 24.57 7.60
N ALA A 31 -8.50 25.87 7.77
CA ALA A 31 -7.23 26.44 7.37
C ALA A 31 -6.04 25.84 8.12
N LYS A 32 -6.17 25.57 9.42
CA LYS A 32 -5.12 24.95 10.24
C LYS A 32 -4.91 23.49 9.84
N GLU A 33 -5.98 22.75 9.55
CA GLU A 33 -5.91 21.37 9.06
C GLU A 33 -5.20 21.30 7.71
N PHE A 34 -5.58 22.15 6.76
CA PHE A 34 -4.89 22.23 5.46
C PHE A 34 -3.41 22.59 5.63
N GLN A 35 -3.10 23.57 6.49
CA GLN A 35 -1.72 23.96 6.75
C GLN A 35 -0.92 22.80 7.37
N ALA A 36 -1.50 22.04 8.30
CA ALA A 36 -0.87 20.88 8.91
C ALA A 36 -0.56 19.79 7.88
N VAL A 37 -1.53 19.45 7.02
CA VAL A 37 -1.34 18.47 5.93
C VAL A 37 -0.28 18.95 4.95
N PHE A 38 -0.32 20.21 4.51
CA PHE A 38 0.67 20.77 3.59
C PHE A 38 2.07 20.76 4.20
N SER A 39 2.22 21.18 5.45
CA SER A 39 3.54 21.16 6.13
C SER A 39 4.08 19.72 6.24
N LEU A 40 3.20 18.75 6.46
CA LEU A 40 3.58 17.35 6.57
C LEU A 40 4.05 16.76 5.23
N ILE A 41 3.41 17.13 4.12
CA ILE A 41 3.82 16.70 2.76
C ILE A 41 5.27 17.09 2.48
N PHE A 42 5.70 18.28 2.90
CA PHE A 42 7.05 18.78 2.68
C PHE A 42 8.09 18.26 3.68
N THR A 43 7.72 17.38 4.60
CA THR A 43 8.71 16.70 5.44
C THR A 43 9.54 15.73 4.58
N ARG A 44 10.84 15.64 4.85
CA ARG A 44 11.76 14.78 4.09
C ARG A 44 11.26 13.33 3.97
N ARG A 45 10.75 12.77 5.05
CA ARG A 45 10.24 11.38 5.07
C ARG A 45 9.04 11.20 4.15
N VAL A 46 8.06 12.09 4.21
CA VAL A 46 6.87 12.02 3.36
C VAL A 46 7.24 12.23 1.90
N LEU A 47 8.08 13.23 1.58
CA LEU A 47 8.56 13.46 0.21
C LEU A 47 9.23 12.22 -0.39
N LEU A 48 10.05 11.52 0.38
CA LEU A 48 10.69 10.27 -0.08
C LEU A 48 9.68 9.13 -0.26
N LEU A 49 8.57 9.13 0.48
CA LEU A 49 7.52 8.11 0.35
C LEU A 49 6.47 8.43 -0.72
N LEU A 50 6.36 9.68 -1.21
CA LEU A 50 5.36 10.05 -2.23
C LEU A 50 5.39 9.16 -3.47
N PRO A 51 6.56 8.81 -4.05
CA PRO A 51 6.59 7.87 -5.17
C PRO A 51 5.99 6.51 -4.83
N ALA A 52 6.26 6.01 -3.63
CA ALA A 52 5.71 4.74 -3.15
C ALA A 52 4.18 4.82 -2.94
N PHE A 53 3.69 5.92 -2.37
CA PHE A 53 2.25 6.16 -2.23
C PHE A 53 1.56 6.20 -3.60
N PHE A 54 2.16 6.91 -4.55
CA PHE A 54 1.62 7.06 -5.89
C PHE A 54 1.49 5.71 -6.62
N ILE A 55 2.48 4.81 -6.48
CA ILE A 55 2.49 3.55 -7.20
C ILE A 55 1.75 2.42 -6.51
N SER A 56 1.38 2.58 -5.24
CA SER A 56 0.87 1.48 -4.41
C SER A 56 -0.34 0.75 -5.02
N TYR A 57 -1.16 1.45 -5.80
CA TYR A 57 -2.32 0.90 -6.50
C TYR A 57 -2.29 1.11 -8.03
N PHE A 58 -1.17 1.54 -8.57
CA PHE A 58 -1.00 1.88 -9.99
C PHE A 58 -1.19 0.66 -10.90
N TYR A 59 -0.76 -0.52 -10.46
CA TYR A 59 -0.88 -1.79 -11.19
C TYR A 59 -2.31 -2.11 -11.61
N ASN A 60 -3.31 -1.63 -10.87
CA ASN A 60 -4.73 -1.97 -11.07
C ASN A 60 -5.27 -1.54 -12.43
N GLY A 61 -4.82 -0.40 -12.97
CA GLY A 61 -5.18 0.05 -14.31
C GLY A 61 -4.78 -0.98 -15.37
N PHE A 62 -3.51 -1.41 -15.37
CA PHE A 62 -3.03 -2.41 -16.32
C PHE A 62 -3.63 -3.80 -16.09
N GLN A 63 -3.79 -4.22 -14.83
CA GLN A 63 -4.46 -5.48 -14.49
C GLN A 63 -5.87 -5.58 -15.07
N SER A 64 -6.63 -4.48 -15.01
CA SER A 64 -7.97 -4.43 -15.59
C SER A 64 -7.93 -4.56 -17.12
N THR A 65 -6.99 -3.87 -17.77
CA THR A 65 -6.78 -3.98 -19.22
C THR A 65 -6.37 -5.40 -19.60
N TRP A 66 -5.46 -6.03 -18.84
CA TRP A 66 -5.07 -7.42 -19.04
C TRP A 66 -6.28 -8.36 -18.99
N LEU A 67 -7.13 -8.21 -17.97
CA LEU A 67 -8.35 -9.00 -17.82
C LEU A 67 -9.34 -8.78 -18.98
N THR A 68 -9.50 -7.54 -19.44
CA THR A 68 -10.43 -7.24 -20.54
C THR A 68 -9.93 -7.71 -21.89
N THR A 69 -8.62 -7.74 -22.09
CA THR A 69 -8.00 -8.15 -23.35
C THR A 69 -7.95 -9.68 -23.50
N TYR A 70 -7.56 -10.38 -22.43
CA TYR A 70 -7.21 -11.79 -22.52
C TYR A 70 -8.22 -12.75 -21.89
N PHE A 71 -9.28 -12.27 -21.24
CA PHE A 71 -10.24 -13.15 -20.54
C PHE A 71 -11.67 -12.96 -21.03
N THR A 72 -12.40 -14.06 -21.15
CA THR A 72 -13.85 -14.03 -21.43
C THR A 72 -14.61 -13.33 -20.31
N VAL A 73 -15.82 -12.83 -20.58
CA VAL A 73 -16.65 -12.11 -19.60
C VAL A 73 -16.88 -12.93 -18.33
N ARG A 74 -17.21 -14.23 -18.49
CA ARG A 74 -17.44 -15.12 -17.34
C ARG A 74 -16.16 -15.39 -16.54
N SER A 75 -15.01 -15.48 -17.22
CA SER A 75 -13.72 -15.65 -16.57
C SER A 75 -13.27 -14.40 -15.82
N ARG A 76 -13.61 -13.21 -16.30
CA ARG A 76 -13.41 -11.95 -15.57
C ARG A 76 -14.23 -11.90 -14.27
N ALA A 77 -15.50 -12.31 -14.33
CA ALA A 77 -16.34 -12.39 -13.13
C ALA A 77 -15.76 -13.38 -12.11
N PHE A 78 -15.31 -14.54 -12.56
CA PHE A 78 -14.65 -15.54 -11.71
C PHE A 78 -13.32 -15.03 -11.16
N SER A 79 -12.50 -14.37 -11.99
CA SER A 79 -11.26 -13.73 -11.56
C SER A 79 -11.48 -12.68 -10.46
N SER A 80 -12.55 -11.87 -10.57
CA SER A 80 -12.91 -10.88 -9.54
C SER A 80 -13.26 -11.53 -8.19
N PHE A 81 -13.83 -12.71 -8.20
CA PHE A 81 -14.05 -13.51 -6.99
C PHE A 81 -12.72 -14.02 -6.42
N LEU A 82 -11.87 -14.61 -7.25
CA LEU A 82 -10.60 -15.20 -6.84
C LEU A 82 -9.58 -14.16 -6.32
N THR A 83 -9.57 -12.94 -6.85
CA THR A 83 -8.66 -11.87 -6.39
C THR A 83 -8.87 -11.50 -4.93
N ASN A 84 -10.07 -11.70 -4.38
CA ASN A 84 -10.30 -11.48 -2.95
C ASN A 84 -9.48 -12.44 -2.07
N PHE A 85 -9.25 -13.68 -2.53
CA PHE A 85 -8.40 -14.61 -1.80
C PHE A 85 -6.93 -14.20 -1.82
N ALA A 86 -6.45 -13.58 -2.91
CA ALA A 86 -5.12 -12.98 -2.95
C ALA A 86 -4.99 -11.84 -1.91
N GLY A 87 -6.03 -11.02 -1.77
CA GLY A 87 -6.08 -9.97 -0.76
C GLY A 87 -6.08 -10.50 0.67
N ILE A 88 -6.89 -11.52 0.95
CA ILE A 88 -6.92 -12.17 2.27
C ILE A 88 -5.56 -12.80 2.60
N ALA A 89 -4.99 -13.56 1.66
CA ALA A 89 -3.68 -14.18 1.84
C ALA A 89 -2.58 -13.13 2.07
N SER A 90 -2.59 -12.05 1.30
CA SER A 90 -1.67 -10.93 1.47
C SER A 90 -1.78 -10.33 2.87
N SER A 91 -3.00 -10.02 3.32
CA SER A 91 -3.25 -9.43 4.64
C SER A 91 -2.79 -10.34 5.77
N PHE A 92 -3.08 -11.62 5.66
CA PHE A 92 -2.70 -12.60 6.66
C PHE A 92 -1.17 -12.75 6.75
N ILE A 93 -0.48 -12.87 5.60
CA ILE A 93 0.98 -13.02 5.57
C ILE A 93 1.66 -11.75 6.09
N MET A 94 1.18 -10.56 5.69
CA MET A 94 1.73 -9.31 6.17
C MET A 94 1.54 -9.11 7.67
N ALA A 95 0.37 -9.46 8.21
CA ALA A 95 0.13 -9.45 9.66
C ALA A 95 1.09 -10.39 10.40
N LEU A 96 1.22 -11.64 9.96
CA LEU A 96 2.16 -12.60 10.56
C LEU A 96 3.61 -12.12 10.55
N LEU A 97 4.00 -11.39 9.51
CA LEU A 97 5.37 -10.91 9.35
C LEU A 97 5.62 -9.62 10.15
N LEU A 98 4.73 -8.64 10.05
CA LEU A 98 4.91 -7.31 10.63
C LEU A 98 4.56 -7.24 12.12
N ASP A 99 3.64 -8.09 12.61
CA ASP A 99 3.22 -8.08 14.01
C ASP A 99 4.08 -9.00 14.90
N ARG A 100 5.04 -9.73 14.32
CA ARG A 100 5.89 -10.68 15.05
C ARG A 100 6.87 -9.96 15.98
N GLN A 101 6.52 -9.82 17.25
CA GLN A 101 7.31 -9.11 18.25
C GLN A 101 8.66 -9.79 18.60
N SER A 102 8.84 -11.07 18.28
CA SER A 102 10.10 -11.79 18.52
C SER A 102 11.25 -11.37 17.60
N ILE A 103 10.98 -10.57 16.56
CA ILE A 103 11.97 -10.06 15.61
C ILE A 103 12.03 -8.54 15.73
N PHE A 104 13.23 -7.97 15.75
CA PHE A 104 13.44 -6.53 15.76
C PHE A 104 12.65 -5.85 14.63
N ILE A 105 12.04 -4.72 14.94
CA ILE A 105 11.18 -3.96 14.04
C ILE A 105 11.83 -3.67 12.68
N LYS A 106 13.10 -3.30 12.68
CA LYS A 106 13.91 -3.07 11.49
C LYS A 106 14.08 -4.32 10.64
N THR A 107 14.38 -5.46 11.26
CA THR A 107 14.61 -6.72 10.54
C THR A 107 13.33 -7.19 9.87
N ARG A 108 12.20 -7.18 10.58
CA ARG A 108 10.90 -7.57 9.99
C ARG A 108 10.46 -6.62 8.87
N ALA A 109 10.70 -5.31 9.04
CA ALA A 109 10.41 -4.32 8.01
C ALA A 109 11.27 -4.54 6.75
N ARG A 110 12.57 -4.82 6.90
CA ARG A 110 13.46 -5.15 5.77
C ARG A 110 13.06 -6.45 5.08
N ILE A 111 12.74 -7.50 5.83
CA ILE A 111 12.29 -8.78 5.26
C ILE A 111 11.01 -8.56 4.46
N ALA A 112 10.02 -7.86 5.03
CA ALA A 112 8.76 -7.56 4.35
C ALA A 112 9.00 -6.77 3.06
N PHE A 113 9.77 -5.68 3.14
CA PHE A 113 10.08 -4.84 1.98
C PHE A 113 10.81 -5.61 0.88
N CYS A 114 11.88 -6.34 1.21
CA CYS A 114 12.64 -7.12 0.23
C CYS A 114 11.78 -8.22 -0.40
N SER A 115 10.93 -8.90 0.38
CA SER A 115 10.03 -9.93 -0.13
C SER A 115 9.01 -9.35 -1.11
N ILE A 116 8.38 -8.21 -0.75
CA ILE A 116 7.43 -7.51 -1.62
C ILE A 116 8.13 -7.02 -2.89
N ALA A 117 9.29 -6.38 -2.76
CA ALA A 117 10.06 -5.86 -3.90
C ALA A 117 10.43 -6.99 -4.88
N THR A 118 10.98 -8.10 -4.37
CA THR A 118 11.36 -9.26 -5.18
C THR A 118 10.15 -9.85 -5.90
N LEU A 119 9.03 -10.03 -5.19
CA LEU A 119 7.81 -10.55 -5.77
C LEU A 119 7.24 -9.62 -6.85
N THR A 120 7.19 -8.32 -6.58
CA THR A 120 6.66 -7.32 -7.53
C THR A 120 7.53 -7.25 -8.78
N ILE A 121 8.86 -7.17 -8.64
CA ILE A 121 9.81 -7.16 -9.76
C ILE A 121 9.66 -8.45 -10.57
N GLY A 122 9.67 -9.62 -9.90
CA GLY A 122 9.50 -10.91 -10.56
C GLY A 122 8.18 -11.02 -11.33
N THR A 123 7.09 -10.49 -10.77
CA THR A 123 5.76 -10.47 -11.41
C THR A 123 5.77 -9.59 -12.68
N TRP A 124 6.42 -8.42 -12.67
CA TRP A 124 6.52 -7.56 -13.85
C TRP A 124 7.42 -8.16 -14.94
N ILE A 125 8.52 -8.83 -14.57
CA ILE A 125 9.35 -9.58 -15.52
C ILE A 125 8.53 -10.70 -16.17
N TRP A 126 7.79 -11.45 -15.39
CA TRP A 126 6.91 -12.51 -15.90
C TRP A 126 5.82 -11.96 -16.81
N ALA A 127 5.21 -10.82 -16.44
CA ALA A 127 4.25 -10.12 -17.29
C ALA A 127 4.83 -9.76 -18.67
N THR A 128 6.07 -9.29 -18.69
CA THR A 128 6.78 -8.93 -19.94
C THR A 128 6.97 -10.17 -20.83
N ILE A 129 7.36 -11.31 -20.23
CA ILE A 129 7.56 -12.58 -20.95
C ILE A 129 6.23 -13.06 -21.54
N LEU A 130 5.16 -13.09 -20.74
CA LEU A 130 3.84 -13.50 -21.22
C LEU A 130 3.29 -12.56 -22.28
N GLN A 131 3.45 -11.25 -22.11
CA GLN A 131 3.03 -10.26 -23.09
C GLN A 131 3.73 -10.47 -24.43
N LYS A 132 5.04 -10.79 -24.42
CA LYS A 132 5.76 -11.12 -25.64
C LYS A 132 5.22 -12.40 -26.30
N GLN A 133 4.97 -13.44 -25.53
CA GLN A 133 4.38 -14.68 -26.05
C GLN A 133 3.01 -14.45 -26.70
N TYR A 134 2.16 -13.61 -26.09
CA TYR A 134 0.83 -13.31 -26.61
C TYR A 134 0.87 -12.37 -27.82
N TYR A 135 1.87 -11.49 -27.90
CA TYR A 135 2.09 -10.62 -29.03
C TYR A 135 2.60 -11.38 -30.27
N ASP A 136 3.49 -12.37 -30.04
CA ASP A 136 4.05 -13.19 -31.11
C ASP A 136 3.08 -14.32 -31.57
N ALA A 137 1.96 -14.53 -30.87
CA ALA A 137 0.96 -15.52 -31.24
C ALA A 137 0.17 -15.09 -32.49
N PRO A 138 -0.20 -16.03 -33.40
CA PRO A 138 -0.97 -15.72 -34.59
C PRO A 138 -2.32 -15.04 -34.31
N GLU A 139 -2.94 -15.40 -33.19
CA GLU A 139 -4.18 -14.80 -32.67
C GLU A 139 -4.01 -14.48 -31.21
N ALA A 140 -4.60 -13.34 -30.78
CA ALA A 140 -4.59 -12.98 -29.37
C ALA A 140 -5.31 -14.05 -28.54
N PRO A 141 -4.65 -14.62 -27.51
CA PRO A 141 -5.27 -15.66 -26.70
C PRO A 141 -6.48 -15.12 -25.94
N LEU A 142 -7.55 -15.91 -25.86
CA LEU A 142 -8.72 -15.61 -25.06
C LEU A 142 -8.96 -16.74 -24.07
N PHE A 143 -8.67 -16.48 -22.80
CA PHE A 143 -8.72 -17.48 -21.74
C PHE A 143 -10.12 -17.63 -21.16
N ASP A 144 -10.56 -18.86 -21.07
CA ASP A 144 -11.76 -19.24 -20.34
C ASP A 144 -11.36 -20.11 -19.14
N TRP A 145 -12.12 -19.98 -18.03
CA TRP A 145 -11.82 -20.68 -16.78
C TRP A 145 -11.84 -22.21 -16.91
N PHE A 146 -12.40 -22.75 -17.99
CA PHE A 146 -12.33 -24.17 -18.33
C PHE A 146 -11.08 -24.56 -19.12
N THR A 147 -10.30 -23.61 -19.64
CA THR A 147 -9.10 -23.92 -20.43
C THR A 147 -7.90 -24.16 -19.54
N SER A 148 -7.01 -25.06 -19.94
CA SER A 148 -5.80 -25.40 -19.18
C SER A 148 -4.86 -24.20 -18.96
N ASP A 149 -4.85 -23.28 -19.92
CA ASP A 149 -3.95 -22.11 -19.89
C ASP A 149 -4.48 -20.95 -19.04
N PHE A 150 -5.75 -21.01 -18.60
CA PHE A 150 -6.33 -20.03 -17.69
C PHE A 150 -5.46 -19.83 -16.45
N ASN A 151 -4.98 -20.91 -15.84
CA ASN A 151 -4.20 -20.86 -14.61
C ASN A 151 -2.93 -20.03 -14.75
N LYS A 152 -2.21 -20.13 -15.88
CA LYS A 152 -0.98 -19.36 -16.14
C LYS A 152 -1.27 -17.87 -16.29
N ALA A 153 -2.29 -17.53 -17.06
CA ALA A 153 -2.68 -16.15 -17.29
C ALA A 153 -3.26 -15.49 -16.02
N TYR A 154 -4.05 -16.26 -15.24
CA TYR A 154 -4.66 -15.79 -14.01
C TYR A 154 -3.66 -15.69 -12.85
N ALA A 155 -2.66 -16.58 -12.77
CA ALA A 155 -1.65 -16.51 -11.72
C ALA A 155 -0.93 -15.16 -11.69
N LEU A 156 -0.72 -14.54 -12.86
CA LEU A 156 -0.17 -13.18 -12.94
C LEU A 156 -1.08 -12.16 -12.27
N VAL A 157 -2.39 -12.24 -12.52
CA VAL A 157 -3.40 -11.36 -11.87
C VAL A 157 -3.42 -11.55 -10.36
N PHE A 158 -3.31 -12.81 -9.91
CA PHE A 158 -3.22 -13.15 -8.49
C PHE A 158 -1.99 -12.50 -7.84
N PHE A 159 -0.81 -12.63 -8.43
CA PHE A 159 0.42 -12.07 -7.88
C PHE A 159 0.49 -10.55 -7.94
N TRP A 160 -0.09 -9.90 -8.96
CA TRP A 160 -0.25 -8.44 -8.96
C TRP A 160 -1.09 -7.96 -7.79
N THR A 161 -2.26 -8.61 -7.58
CA THR A 161 -3.14 -8.26 -6.46
C THR A 161 -2.45 -8.52 -5.12
N PHE A 162 -1.83 -9.69 -4.97
CA PHE A 162 -1.14 -10.06 -3.75
C PHE A 162 0.00 -9.08 -3.40
N SER A 163 0.91 -8.85 -4.34
CA SER A 163 2.08 -7.99 -4.10
C SER A 163 1.69 -6.51 -3.94
N GLY A 164 0.70 -6.04 -4.71
CA GLY A 164 0.21 -4.67 -4.60
C GLY A 164 -0.46 -4.40 -3.25
N LEU A 165 -1.33 -5.31 -2.79
CA LEU A 165 -1.95 -5.19 -1.47
C LEU A 165 -0.95 -5.37 -0.33
N ALA A 166 0.04 -6.28 -0.48
CA ALA A 166 1.13 -6.41 0.48
C ALA A 166 1.93 -5.11 0.61
N PHE A 167 2.25 -4.47 -0.52
CA PHE A 167 2.96 -3.19 -0.54
C PHE A 167 2.13 -2.08 0.11
N GLN A 168 0.85 -1.98 -0.20
CA GLN A 168 -0.06 -1.01 0.42
C GLN A 168 -0.11 -1.17 1.95
N GLN A 169 -0.29 -2.39 2.44
CA GLN A 169 -0.32 -2.68 3.87
C GLN A 169 1.01 -2.37 4.55
N PHE A 170 2.12 -2.67 3.88
CA PHE A 170 3.45 -2.29 4.35
C PHE A 170 3.60 -0.79 4.49
N LEU A 171 3.10 0.01 3.53
CA LEU A 171 3.15 1.48 3.61
C LEU A 171 2.31 2.02 4.77
N TYR A 172 1.10 1.49 4.99
CA TYR A 172 0.28 1.87 6.15
C TYR A 172 0.96 1.52 7.47
N TRP A 173 1.55 0.34 7.55
CA TRP A 173 2.31 -0.07 8.71
C TRP A 173 3.52 0.85 8.94
N LEU A 174 4.28 1.15 7.88
CA LEU A 174 5.45 2.02 7.95
C LEU A 174 5.09 3.43 8.43
N VAL A 175 4.02 4.00 7.90
CA VAL A 175 3.47 5.30 8.34
C VAL A 175 3.09 5.27 9.81
N GLY A 176 2.50 4.16 10.28
CA GLY A 176 2.18 3.96 11.69
C GLY A 176 3.40 4.01 12.63
N GLN A 177 4.58 3.60 12.15
CA GLN A 177 5.81 3.63 12.95
C GLN A 177 6.37 5.05 13.15
N TYR A 178 6.02 5.99 12.29
CA TYR A 178 6.49 7.38 12.36
C TYR A 178 5.47 8.34 12.99
N SER A 179 4.25 7.89 13.16
CA SER A 179 3.17 8.75 13.69
C SER A 179 3.21 8.75 15.21
N THR A 180 3.35 9.94 15.80
CA THR A 180 3.48 10.12 17.25
C THR A 180 2.13 10.12 17.95
N ASP A 181 1.07 10.50 17.25
CA ASP A 181 -0.29 10.60 17.76
C ASP A 181 -1.35 10.21 16.72
N ILE A 182 -2.60 10.09 17.13
CA ILE A 182 -3.72 9.69 16.26
C ILE A 182 -3.97 10.73 15.16
N SER A 183 -3.81 12.02 15.45
CA SER A 183 -4.03 13.10 14.48
C SER A 183 -2.96 13.06 13.40
N SER A 184 -1.70 12.93 13.78
CA SER A 184 -0.56 12.74 12.86
C SER A 184 -0.75 11.51 11.98
N LEU A 185 -1.17 10.38 12.57
CA LEU A 185 -1.47 9.16 11.81
C LEU A 185 -2.57 9.39 10.77
N SER A 186 -3.66 10.08 11.13
CA SER A 186 -4.74 10.39 10.22
C SER A 186 -4.27 11.23 9.03
N TYR A 187 -3.43 12.24 9.25
CA TYR A 187 -2.88 13.07 8.17
C TYR A 187 -1.97 12.27 7.24
N HIS A 188 -1.08 11.44 7.77
CA HIS A 188 -0.22 10.57 6.98
C HIS A 188 -1.03 9.58 6.13
N CYS A 189 -2.04 8.93 6.73
CA CYS A 189 -2.93 8.03 6.01
C CYS A 189 -3.74 8.75 4.93
N GLY A 190 -4.18 9.99 5.19
CA GLY A 190 -4.87 10.85 4.24
C GLY A 190 -3.98 11.20 3.04
N ILE A 191 -2.72 11.57 3.28
CA ILE A 191 -1.73 11.85 2.23
C ILE A 191 -1.47 10.58 1.40
N LEU A 192 -1.21 9.45 2.05
CA LEU A 192 -1.02 8.16 1.37
C LEU A 192 -2.19 7.86 0.44
N ARG A 193 -3.42 7.94 0.95
CA ARG A 193 -4.63 7.66 0.19
C ARG A 193 -4.86 8.64 -0.96
N GLY A 194 -4.58 9.93 -0.74
CA GLY A 194 -4.67 10.96 -1.77
C GLY A 194 -3.71 10.71 -2.93
N PHE A 195 -2.44 10.43 -2.65
CA PHE A 195 -1.44 10.12 -3.69
C PHE A 195 -1.67 8.77 -4.37
N GLU A 196 -2.15 7.76 -3.63
CA GLU A 196 -2.59 6.49 -4.21
C GLU A 196 -3.73 6.69 -5.21
N ALA A 197 -4.77 7.45 -4.84
CA ALA A 197 -5.89 7.77 -5.72
C ALA A 197 -5.45 8.54 -6.96
N LEU A 198 -4.50 9.48 -6.81
CA LEU A 198 -3.90 10.21 -7.92
C LEU A 198 -3.17 9.24 -8.87
N GLY A 199 -2.34 8.35 -8.32
CA GLY A 199 -1.63 7.33 -9.11
C GLY A 199 -2.59 6.41 -9.84
N GLN A 200 -3.64 5.95 -9.18
CA GLN A 200 -4.67 5.12 -9.77
C GLN A 200 -5.41 5.85 -10.90
N THR A 201 -5.72 7.14 -10.73
CA THR A 201 -6.34 7.97 -11.76
C THR A 201 -5.47 8.05 -13.01
N VAL A 202 -4.17 8.30 -12.84
CA VAL A 202 -3.21 8.33 -13.95
C VAL A 202 -3.10 6.95 -14.61
N ALA A 203 -3.03 5.87 -13.84
CA ALA A 203 -2.97 4.51 -14.37
C ALA A 203 -4.18 4.18 -15.23
N TRP A 204 -5.39 4.56 -14.81
CA TRP A 204 -6.61 4.37 -15.59
C TRP A 204 -6.66 5.27 -16.83
N ALA A 205 -6.27 6.55 -16.72
CA ALA A 205 -6.23 7.45 -17.86
C ALA A 205 -5.33 6.94 -18.98
N MET A 206 -4.18 6.34 -18.64
CA MET A 206 -3.27 5.73 -19.61
C MET A 206 -3.88 4.53 -20.37
N GLN A 207 -4.88 3.85 -19.79
CA GLN A 207 -5.52 2.70 -20.43
C GLN A 207 -6.70 3.10 -21.34
N THR A 208 -7.21 4.33 -21.21
CA THR A 208 -8.40 4.80 -21.97
C THR A 208 -8.06 5.37 -23.34
N GLU A 209 -6.85 5.89 -23.53
CA GLU A 209 -6.45 6.49 -24.80
C GLU A 209 -5.99 5.42 -25.80
N GLY A 210 -6.92 4.95 -26.65
CA GLY A 210 -6.65 4.31 -27.94
C GLY A 210 -5.81 3.03 -27.95
N GLY A 211 -5.80 2.26 -26.86
CA GLY A 211 -5.03 1.01 -26.77
C GLY A 211 -3.54 1.28 -26.56
N ALA A 212 -3.20 1.82 -25.39
CA ALA A 212 -1.79 1.96 -25.00
C ALA A 212 -1.08 0.62 -25.26
N ASN A 213 0.02 0.66 -25.98
CA ASN A 213 0.82 -0.53 -26.23
C ASN A 213 1.12 -1.19 -24.88
N HIS A 214 0.68 -2.43 -24.69
CA HIS A 214 0.82 -3.15 -23.42
C HIS A 214 2.26 -3.14 -22.89
N PHE A 215 3.26 -3.15 -23.78
CA PHE A 215 4.68 -3.05 -23.42
C PHE A 215 5.01 -1.69 -22.78
N VAL A 216 4.41 -0.60 -23.25
CA VAL A 216 4.59 0.73 -22.64
C VAL A 216 3.99 0.75 -21.24
N SER A 217 2.78 0.21 -21.08
CA SER A 217 2.12 0.13 -19.78
C SER A 217 2.91 -0.74 -18.79
N ILE A 218 3.42 -1.89 -19.22
CA ILE A 218 4.28 -2.76 -18.40
C ILE A 218 5.57 -2.03 -18.05
N GLY A 219 6.24 -1.42 -19.04
CA GLY A 219 7.50 -0.71 -18.83
C GLY A 219 7.36 0.46 -17.85
N LEU A 220 6.28 1.22 -17.94
CA LEU A 220 5.99 2.32 -17.00
C LEU A 220 5.70 1.79 -15.59
N ASN A 221 4.83 0.79 -15.45
CA ASN A 221 4.56 0.17 -14.14
C ASN A 221 5.85 -0.34 -13.50
N PHE A 222 6.65 -1.09 -14.25
CA PHE A 222 7.92 -1.63 -13.78
C PHE A 222 8.92 -0.53 -13.43
N GLY A 223 9.11 0.46 -14.33
CA GLY A 223 10.08 1.53 -14.15
C GLY A 223 9.76 2.42 -12.94
N ILE A 224 8.50 2.86 -12.81
CA ILE A 224 8.06 3.68 -11.67
C ILE A 224 8.17 2.88 -10.36
N THR A 225 7.86 1.58 -10.39
CA THR A 225 8.01 0.71 -9.22
C THR A 225 9.46 0.68 -8.75
N VAL A 226 10.41 0.39 -9.64
CA VAL A 226 11.84 0.36 -9.29
C VAL A 226 12.33 1.71 -8.76
N LEU A 227 11.89 2.81 -9.39
CA LEU A 227 12.24 4.17 -8.92
C LEU A 227 11.71 4.46 -7.51
N ALA A 228 10.54 3.96 -7.15
CA ALA A 228 9.95 4.18 -5.83
C ALA A 228 10.58 3.31 -4.73
N LEU A 229 11.17 2.17 -5.07
CA LEU A 229 11.81 1.29 -4.08
C LEU A 229 13.03 1.96 -3.41
N VAL A 230 13.82 2.74 -4.15
CA VAL A 230 15.03 3.38 -3.63
C VAL A 230 14.74 4.38 -2.50
N PRO A 231 13.88 5.41 -2.70
CA PRO A 231 13.58 6.34 -1.62
C PRO A 231 12.83 5.67 -0.46
N THR A 232 12.02 4.64 -0.70
CA THR A 232 11.37 3.86 0.37
C THR A 232 12.41 3.13 1.22
N TRP A 233 13.46 2.57 0.61
CA TRP A 233 14.55 1.94 1.33
C TRP A 233 15.33 2.93 2.21
N ILE A 234 15.54 4.16 1.73
CA ILE A 234 16.19 5.22 2.54
C ILE A 234 15.37 5.50 3.79
N VAL A 235 14.06 5.71 3.65
CA VAL A 235 13.17 5.94 4.80
C VAL A 235 13.17 4.75 5.76
N LEU A 236 13.16 3.53 5.22
CA LEU A 236 13.21 2.30 6.01
C LEU A 236 14.53 2.19 6.81
N SER A 237 15.64 2.65 6.26
CA SER A 237 16.93 2.64 6.97
C SER A 237 16.99 3.64 8.13
N GLU A 238 16.23 4.73 8.06
CA GLU A 238 16.11 5.74 9.12
C GLU A 238 15.22 5.30 10.30
N LEU A 239 14.42 4.23 10.13
CA LEU A 239 13.54 3.70 11.18
C LEU A 239 14.32 3.29 12.45
N GLU A 240 15.56 2.84 12.30
CA GLU A 240 16.44 2.40 13.39
C GLU A 240 16.79 3.51 14.36
N GLN A 241 17.15 4.67 13.84
CA GLN A 241 17.62 5.79 14.65
C GLN A 241 16.52 6.36 15.56
N SER A 242 15.29 6.30 15.12
CA SER A 242 14.14 6.81 15.89
C SER A 242 13.80 5.91 17.09
N HIS A 243 14.01 4.61 16.98
CA HIS A 243 13.71 3.67 18.07
C HIS A 243 14.81 3.62 19.13
N GLU A 244 16.09 3.72 18.74
CA GLU A 244 17.20 3.79 19.67
C GLU A 244 17.14 5.05 20.53
N VAL A 245 16.74 6.18 19.94
CA VAL A 245 16.53 7.44 20.67
C VAL A 245 15.39 7.36 21.67
N GLN A 246 14.28 6.66 21.34
CA GLN A 246 13.16 6.49 22.26
C GLN A 246 13.52 5.58 23.43
N VAL A 247 14.18 4.45 23.19
CA VAL A 247 14.61 3.52 24.25
C VAL A 247 15.61 4.18 25.19
N THR A 248 16.56 4.97 24.65
CA THR A 248 17.53 5.70 25.49
C THR A 248 16.86 6.81 26.32
N ALA A 249 15.78 7.41 25.83
CA ALA A 249 15.04 8.42 26.56
C ALA A 249 14.10 7.84 27.66
N GLU A 250 13.61 6.61 27.46
CA GLU A 250 12.83 5.89 28.48
C GLU A 250 13.70 5.25 29.58
N ASP A 251 14.94 4.86 29.24
CA ASP A 251 15.90 4.30 30.22
C ASP A 251 16.58 5.35 31.10
N VAL A 252 16.40 6.64 30.83
CA VAL A 252 16.84 7.71 31.74
C VAL A 252 15.81 7.84 32.87
N ASP A 253 16.00 7.05 33.93
CA ASP A 253 15.21 7.10 35.17
C ASP A 253 15.21 8.56 35.73
N PRO A 254 14.03 9.18 35.87
CA PRO A 254 13.93 10.55 36.39
C PRO A 254 14.50 10.73 37.82
N LYS A 255 14.83 9.65 38.53
CA LYS A 255 15.44 9.66 39.85
C LYS A 255 16.93 10.00 39.92
N THR A 256 17.65 9.98 38.79
CA THR A 256 19.09 10.31 38.72
C THR A 256 19.35 11.80 38.60
N VAL A 257 18.34 12.64 38.32
CA VAL A 257 18.50 14.09 38.14
C VAL A 257 18.36 14.85 39.47
N GLU A 258 17.75 14.25 40.53
CA GLU A 258 17.58 14.91 41.83
C GLU A 258 18.77 14.71 42.79
N SER A 259 19.79 13.97 42.45
CA SER A 259 20.94 13.67 43.34
C SER A 259 22.16 14.57 43.11
N THR A 260 22.11 15.57 42.22
CA THR A 260 23.21 16.48 41.91
C THR A 260 22.84 17.97 41.96
N ALA A 261 21.82 18.32 42.75
CA ALA A 261 21.47 19.71 43.04
C ALA A 261 21.77 20.03 44.53
#